data_bdf6795e7429f5b6e5f16fe6f3f54092
#
_entry.id   bdf6795e7429f5b6e5f16fe6f3f54092
#
_cell.length_a   1.000
_cell.length_b   1.000
_cell.length_c   1.000
_cell.angle_alpha   90.00
_cell.angle_beta   90.00
_cell.angle_gamma   90.00
#
_symmetry.space_group_name_H-M   'P 1'
#
loop_
_entity.id
_entity.type
_entity.pdbx_description
1 polymer ?
#
loop_
_entity_poly.entity_id
_entity_poly.type
_entity_poly.pdbx_seq_one_letter_code
_entity_poly.pdbx_strand_id
1 'polypeptide(L)'
;MIRPVAFMENYYIDQVEIGILKGKLSDPIRADKPYQTIAASDIGAFAALAFERPKEFIGEAVEIAGSELTNPEAAQVFSRVLGKPVKFQKLPMPMVRLFLGKEFYQMFRWFNQSGFKANIPELRRKYPEIHLQTLEEWLRAEGWQKRARRVRPPKG
;
A
#
# COMPACT_ATOMS: atom_id res chain seq x y z
N MET A 1 4.50 13.14 -16.93
CA MET A 1 5.18 12.60 -15.70
C MET A 1 4.23 11.65 -15.01
N ILE A 2 4.68 10.42 -14.66
CA ILE A 2 3.91 9.48 -13.85
C ILE A 2 4.27 9.70 -12.38
N ARG A 3 3.26 9.80 -11.53
CA ARG A 3 3.40 10.04 -10.08
C ARG A 3 2.73 8.88 -9.32
N PRO A 4 3.47 7.84 -8.94
CA PRO A 4 2.90 6.76 -8.14
C PRO A 4 2.63 7.23 -6.71
N VAL A 5 1.57 6.68 -6.14
CA VAL A 5 1.26 6.78 -4.69
C VAL A 5 2.19 5.85 -3.89
N ALA A 6 1.87 5.55 -2.62
CA ALA A 6 2.67 4.64 -1.82
C ALA A 6 2.71 3.21 -2.41
N PHE A 7 3.85 2.55 -2.28
CA PHE A 7 4.05 1.21 -2.86
C PHE A 7 3.51 0.13 -1.92
N MET A 8 2.85 -0.89 -2.49
CA MET A 8 2.45 -2.08 -1.74
C MET A 8 3.66 -2.83 -1.18
N GLU A 9 4.80 -2.74 -1.84
CA GLU A 9 6.08 -3.32 -1.43
C GLU A 9 6.59 -2.75 -0.09
N ASN A 10 6.06 -1.60 0.38
CA ASN A 10 6.35 -1.09 1.72
C ASN A 10 5.91 -2.05 2.84
N TYR A 11 4.97 -2.95 2.56
CA TYR A 11 4.60 -4.02 3.49
C TYR A 11 5.70 -5.08 3.68
N TYR A 12 6.76 -5.09 2.84
CA TYR A 12 7.95 -5.93 3.00
C TYR A 12 9.03 -5.33 3.90
N ILE A 13 8.85 -4.11 4.41
CA ILE A 13 9.74 -3.57 5.43
C ILE A 13 9.69 -4.49 6.65
N ASP A 14 10.85 -4.98 7.10
CA ASP A 14 10.97 -6.05 8.10
C ASP A 14 10.05 -5.86 9.32
N GLN A 15 10.04 -4.66 9.92
CA GLN A 15 9.22 -4.38 11.10
C GLN A 15 7.73 -4.45 10.79
N VAL A 16 7.32 -4.03 9.58
CA VAL A 16 5.93 -4.02 9.12
C VAL A 16 5.50 -5.47 8.82
N GLU A 17 6.28 -6.20 8.03
CA GLU A 17 6.01 -7.60 7.67
C GLU A 17 5.90 -8.48 8.93
N ILE A 18 6.89 -8.41 9.82
CA ILE A 18 6.91 -9.17 11.08
C ILE A 18 5.68 -8.82 11.94
N GLY A 19 5.32 -7.54 12.02
CA GLY A 19 4.13 -7.08 12.73
C GLY A 19 2.86 -7.73 12.18
N ILE A 20 2.66 -7.65 10.88
CA ILE A 20 1.50 -8.23 10.18
C ILE A 20 1.46 -9.75 10.37
N LEU A 21 2.59 -10.43 10.20
CA LEU A 21 2.71 -11.86 10.43
C LEU A 21 2.47 -12.27 11.89
N LYS A 22 2.61 -11.37 12.85
CA LYS A 22 2.23 -11.53 14.26
C LYS A 22 0.80 -11.07 14.57
N GLY A 23 0.04 -10.65 13.56
CA GLY A 23 -1.36 -10.23 13.70
C GLY A 23 -1.56 -8.74 14.01
N LYS A 24 -0.58 -7.88 13.73
CA LYS A 24 -0.67 -6.44 13.98
C LYS A 24 -0.22 -5.62 12.77
N LEU A 25 -1.11 -4.83 12.20
CA LEU A 25 -0.77 -3.77 11.25
C LEU A 25 -0.60 -2.47 12.03
N SER A 26 0.64 -2.06 12.26
CA SER A 26 0.96 -0.84 13.02
C SER A 26 1.33 0.29 12.07
N ASP A 27 0.60 1.41 12.13
CA ASP A 27 0.81 2.54 11.23
C ASP A 27 0.40 3.86 11.92
N PRO A 28 1.09 5.00 11.67
CA PRO A 28 0.74 6.30 12.23
C PRO A 28 -0.46 6.99 11.56
N ILE A 29 -0.93 6.49 10.41
CA ILE A 29 -2.09 7.05 9.72
C ILE A 29 -3.36 6.73 10.50
N ARG A 30 -4.26 7.72 10.60
CA ARG A 30 -5.52 7.57 11.34
C ARG A 30 -6.41 6.50 10.72
N ALA A 31 -7.18 5.83 11.56
CA ALA A 31 -8.09 4.76 11.15
C ALA A 31 -9.17 5.20 10.14
N ASP A 32 -9.54 6.48 10.15
CA ASP A 32 -10.57 7.05 9.28
C ASP A 32 -10.00 7.63 7.97
N LYS A 33 -8.68 7.57 7.75
CA LYS A 33 -8.04 8.13 6.55
C LYS A 33 -7.85 7.05 5.50
N PRO A 34 -8.38 7.24 4.28
CA PRO A 34 -8.04 6.39 3.15
C PRO A 34 -6.57 6.57 2.80
N TYR A 35 -5.93 5.46 2.47
CA TYR A 35 -4.54 5.40 2.07
C TYR A 35 -4.44 4.67 0.74
N GLN A 36 -3.88 5.35 -0.25
CA GLN A 36 -3.74 4.80 -1.60
C GLN A 36 -2.41 4.09 -1.77
N THR A 37 -2.46 2.91 -2.37
CA THR A 37 -1.28 2.09 -2.66
C THR A 37 -1.31 1.59 -4.10
N ILE A 38 -0.13 1.25 -4.63
CA ILE A 38 0.04 0.68 -5.96
C ILE A 38 1.14 -0.39 -5.94
N ALA A 39 0.97 -1.45 -6.71
CA ALA A 39 2.01 -2.46 -6.91
C ALA A 39 3.12 -1.93 -7.83
N ALA A 40 4.38 -2.30 -7.56
CA ALA A 40 5.50 -1.90 -8.40
C ALA A 40 5.38 -2.42 -9.84
N SER A 41 4.79 -3.60 -10.03
CA SER A 41 4.47 -4.16 -11.35
C SER A 41 3.52 -3.28 -12.15
N ASP A 42 2.52 -2.68 -11.50
CA ASP A 42 1.56 -1.79 -12.16
C ASP A 42 2.23 -0.47 -12.56
N ILE A 43 3.17 0.04 -11.74
CA ILE A 43 4.00 1.20 -12.12
C ILE A 43 4.82 0.87 -13.38
N GLY A 44 5.40 -0.34 -13.44
CA GLY A 44 6.12 -0.82 -14.62
C GLY A 44 5.23 -0.86 -15.87
N ALA A 45 3.99 -1.32 -15.74
CA ALA A 45 3.02 -1.33 -16.85
C ALA A 45 2.69 0.10 -17.32
N PHE A 46 2.48 1.05 -16.42
CA PHE A 46 2.31 2.45 -16.79
C PHE A 46 3.54 3.07 -17.46
N ALA A 47 4.74 2.71 -16.99
CA ALA A 47 5.96 3.18 -17.60
C ALA A 47 6.09 2.66 -19.05
N ALA A 48 5.83 1.37 -19.27
CA ALA A 48 5.83 0.78 -20.62
C ALA A 48 4.81 1.49 -21.54
N LEU A 49 3.58 1.65 -21.05
CA LEU A 49 2.53 2.35 -21.82
C LEU A 49 2.92 3.80 -22.17
N ALA A 50 3.60 4.50 -21.25
CA ALA A 50 4.05 5.86 -21.51
C ALA A 50 5.12 5.94 -22.61
N PHE A 51 5.96 4.91 -22.76
CA PHE A 51 6.90 4.80 -23.88
C PHE A 51 6.20 4.44 -25.20
N GLU A 52 5.17 3.62 -25.14
CA GLU A 52 4.37 3.23 -26.33
C GLU A 52 3.50 4.40 -26.83
N ARG A 53 2.98 5.23 -25.91
CA ARG A 53 2.06 6.34 -26.21
C ARG A 53 2.57 7.68 -25.70
N PRO A 54 3.76 8.14 -26.15
CA PRO A 54 4.39 9.35 -25.59
C PRO A 54 3.51 10.59 -25.69
N LYS A 55 2.69 10.70 -26.73
CA LYS A 55 1.79 11.86 -26.94
C LYS A 55 0.72 12.00 -25.85
N GLU A 56 0.34 10.91 -25.18
CA GLU A 56 -0.66 10.92 -24.09
C GLU A 56 -0.06 11.32 -22.74
N PHE A 57 1.27 11.16 -22.58
CA PHE A 57 1.96 11.35 -21.30
C PHE A 57 2.91 12.55 -21.26
N ILE A 58 3.38 13.04 -22.43
CA ILE A 58 4.26 14.23 -22.50
C ILE A 58 3.44 15.47 -22.13
N GLY A 59 3.95 16.23 -21.17
CA GLY A 59 3.28 17.42 -20.64
C GLY A 59 2.27 17.14 -19.52
N GLU A 60 1.80 15.91 -19.39
CA GLU A 60 0.81 15.53 -18.39
C GLU A 60 1.46 15.03 -17.08
N ALA A 61 0.76 15.23 -15.97
CA ALA A 61 1.08 14.65 -14.66
C ALA A 61 -0.04 13.69 -14.25
N VAL A 62 0.23 12.38 -14.32
CA VAL A 62 -0.75 11.34 -14.02
C VAL A 62 -0.40 10.72 -12.67
N GLU A 63 -1.25 10.93 -11.65
CA GLU A 63 -1.17 10.18 -10.39
C GLU A 63 -1.75 8.79 -10.60
N ILE A 64 -1.00 7.75 -10.20
CA ILE A 64 -1.40 6.35 -10.38
C ILE A 64 -1.52 5.63 -9.06
N ALA A 65 -2.65 4.93 -8.88
CA ALA A 65 -2.97 4.12 -7.70
C ALA A 65 -3.76 2.87 -8.12
N GLY A 66 -3.58 1.77 -7.39
CA GLY A 66 -4.31 0.52 -7.63
C GLY A 66 -5.37 0.22 -6.59
N SER A 67 -5.12 0.60 -5.34
CA SER A 67 -5.98 0.33 -4.19
C SER A 67 -6.11 1.55 -3.30
N GLU A 68 -7.30 1.74 -2.73
CA GLU A 68 -7.57 2.74 -1.69
C GLU A 68 -8.32 2.07 -0.55
N LEU A 69 -7.71 2.04 0.63
CA LEU A 69 -8.26 1.43 1.84
C LEU A 69 -7.85 2.24 3.06
N THR A 70 -8.70 2.27 4.07
CA THR A 70 -8.27 2.64 5.42
C THR A 70 -7.38 1.54 6.02
N ASN A 71 -6.55 1.86 6.99
CA ASN A 71 -5.71 0.85 7.66
C ASN A 71 -6.52 -0.28 8.34
N PRO A 72 -7.68 -0.03 8.97
CA PRO A 72 -8.56 -1.10 9.44
C PRO A 72 -9.05 -2.03 8.30
N GLU A 73 -9.43 -1.48 7.14
CA GLU A 73 -9.83 -2.28 5.98
C GLU A 73 -8.65 -3.08 5.42
N ALA A 74 -7.47 -2.48 5.33
CA ALA A 74 -6.25 -3.20 4.95
C ALA A 74 -5.95 -4.35 5.92
N ALA A 75 -6.10 -4.15 7.24
CA ALA A 75 -5.94 -5.21 8.23
C ALA A 75 -6.94 -6.36 8.04
N GLN A 76 -8.18 -6.07 7.61
CA GLN A 76 -9.16 -7.09 7.24
C GLN A 76 -8.73 -7.88 6.00
N VAL A 77 -8.18 -7.20 4.98
CA VAL A 77 -7.62 -7.85 3.79
C VAL A 77 -6.49 -8.79 4.18
N PHE A 78 -5.54 -8.34 5.01
CA PHE A 78 -4.48 -9.20 5.56
C PHE A 78 -5.04 -10.39 6.32
N SER A 79 -6.09 -10.18 7.14
CA SER A 79 -6.72 -11.26 7.90
C SER A 79 -7.28 -12.35 6.97
N ARG A 80 -7.97 -11.95 5.89
CA ARG A 80 -8.50 -12.91 4.90
C ARG A 80 -7.40 -13.69 4.19
N VAL A 81 -6.36 -13.00 3.74
CA VAL A 81 -5.26 -13.62 2.97
C VAL A 81 -4.42 -14.53 3.85
N LEU A 82 -4.12 -14.13 5.08
CA LEU A 82 -3.29 -14.91 6.00
C LEU A 82 -4.06 -16.04 6.72
N GLY A 83 -5.40 -15.99 6.68
CA GLY A 83 -6.27 -16.96 7.38
C GLY A 83 -6.16 -16.86 8.90
N LYS A 84 -5.84 -15.69 9.44
CA LYS A 84 -5.73 -15.39 10.88
C LYS A 84 -6.01 -13.92 11.15
N PRO A 85 -6.46 -13.56 12.37
CA PRO A 85 -6.74 -12.18 12.72
C PRO A 85 -5.51 -11.28 12.62
N VAL A 86 -5.65 -10.17 11.89
CA VAL A 86 -4.71 -9.04 11.89
C VAL A 86 -5.50 -7.81 12.33
N LYS A 87 -5.01 -7.11 13.34
CA LYS A 87 -5.65 -5.91 13.89
C LYS A 87 -4.83 -4.67 13.59
N PHE A 88 -5.50 -3.60 13.21
CA PHE A 88 -4.85 -2.31 13.09
C PHE A 88 -4.50 -1.75 14.46
N GLN A 89 -3.29 -1.20 14.58
CA GLN A 89 -2.81 -0.50 15.77
C GLN A 89 -2.21 0.84 15.34
N LYS A 90 -2.88 1.93 15.72
CA LYS A 90 -2.36 3.27 15.45
C LYS A 90 -1.11 3.53 16.28
N LEU A 91 -0.04 3.97 15.62
CA LEU A 91 1.17 4.45 16.27
C LEU A 91 1.02 5.93 16.63
N PRO A 92 1.40 6.33 17.87
CA PRO A 92 1.39 7.74 18.27
C PRO A 92 2.40 8.56 17.45
N MET A 93 1.98 9.71 16.94
CA MET A 93 2.83 10.61 16.17
C MET A 93 4.10 11.09 16.90
N PRO A 94 4.08 11.35 18.24
CA PRO A 94 5.31 11.64 18.97
C PRO A 94 6.36 10.53 18.90
N MET A 95 5.95 9.25 18.91
CA MET A 95 6.87 8.12 18.74
C MET A 95 7.51 8.11 17.34
N VAL A 96 6.74 8.43 16.30
CA VAL A 96 7.28 8.57 14.94
C VAL A 96 8.39 9.62 14.92
N ARG A 97 8.16 10.79 15.54
CA ARG A 97 9.18 11.84 15.60
C ARG A 97 10.44 11.41 16.36
N LEU A 98 10.26 10.68 17.46
CA LEU A 98 11.37 10.25 18.32
C LEU A 98 12.23 9.15 17.67
N PHE A 99 11.58 8.14 17.05
CA PHE A 99 12.28 6.93 16.56
C PHE A 99 12.58 6.98 15.06
N LEU A 100 11.76 7.65 14.24
CA LEU A 100 11.92 7.72 12.78
C LEU A 100 12.40 9.10 12.30
N GLY A 101 12.35 10.11 13.15
CA GLY A 101 12.85 11.45 12.85
C GLY A 101 11.80 12.41 12.28
N LYS A 102 12.27 13.65 12.02
CA LYS A 102 11.41 14.79 11.63
C LYS A 102 10.77 14.57 10.26
N GLU A 103 11.49 13.98 9.32
CA GLU A 103 11.03 13.81 7.93
C GLU A 103 9.86 12.84 7.85
N PHE A 104 9.98 11.67 8.49
CA PHE A 104 8.88 10.72 8.61
C PHE A 104 7.69 11.29 9.35
N TYR A 105 7.92 12.06 10.41
CA TYR A 105 6.85 12.76 11.12
C TYR A 105 6.09 13.72 10.18
N GLN A 106 6.79 14.51 9.37
CA GLN A 106 6.16 15.42 8.40
C GLN A 106 5.40 14.67 7.32
N MET A 107 5.97 13.57 6.80
CA MET A 107 5.34 12.71 5.81
C MET A 107 4.01 12.13 6.34
N PHE A 108 4.02 11.52 7.52
CA PHE A 108 2.81 10.96 8.12
C PHE A 108 1.80 12.03 8.53
N ARG A 109 2.26 13.21 8.92
CA ARG A 109 1.37 14.36 9.14
C ARG A 109 0.65 14.75 7.85
N TRP A 110 1.35 14.77 6.73
CA TRP A 110 0.75 15.04 5.43
C TRP A 110 -0.28 13.97 5.04
N PHE A 111 0.03 12.69 5.21
CA PHE A 111 -0.94 11.60 4.99
C PHE A 111 -2.20 11.75 5.84
N ASN A 112 -2.05 12.15 7.09
CA ASN A 112 -3.18 12.38 8.00
C ASN A 112 -4.03 13.62 7.64
N GLN A 113 -3.46 14.60 6.97
CA GLN A 113 -4.14 15.85 6.58
C GLN A 113 -4.71 15.75 5.17
N SER A 114 -3.88 15.50 4.19
CA SER A 114 -4.21 15.57 2.76
C SER A 114 -4.23 14.19 2.09
N GLY A 115 -3.15 13.44 2.21
CA GLY A 115 -2.96 12.16 1.53
C GLY A 115 -2.94 12.27 0.00
N PHE A 116 -2.91 11.12 -0.65
CA PHE A 116 -3.03 10.99 -2.11
C PHE A 116 -4.49 11.12 -2.56
N LYS A 117 -4.69 11.51 -3.83
CA LYS A 117 -6.03 11.74 -4.41
C LYS A 117 -6.15 11.24 -5.85
N ALA A 118 -5.41 10.20 -6.21
CA ALA A 118 -5.54 9.59 -7.53
C ALA A 118 -6.96 9.07 -7.75
N ASN A 119 -7.52 9.32 -8.93
CA ASN A 119 -8.86 8.85 -9.28
C ASN A 119 -8.78 7.43 -9.87
N ILE A 120 -8.81 6.40 -9.01
CA ILE A 120 -8.68 5.00 -9.42
C ILE A 120 -9.76 4.55 -10.42
N PRO A 121 -11.05 4.88 -10.26
CA PRO A 121 -12.07 4.55 -11.25
C PRO A 121 -11.76 5.14 -12.64
N GLU A 122 -11.28 6.36 -12.69
CA GLU A 122 -10.90 7.00 -13.95
C GLU A 122 -9.66 6.38 -14.57
N LEU A 123 -8.65 6.04 -13.77
CA LEU A 123 -7.47 5.33 -14.24
C LEU A 123 -7.84 4.01 -14.91
N ARG A 124 -8.72 3.22 -14.29
CA ARG A 124 -9.22 1.95 -14.86
C ARG A 124 -10.01 2.16 -16.14
N ARG A 125 -10.78 3.24 -16.23
CA ARG A 125 -11.54 3.57 -17.44
C ARG A 125 -10.64 4.06 -18.59
N LYS A 126 -9.63 4.88 -18.28
CA LYS A 126 -8.74 5.48 -19.26
C LYS A 126 -7.67 4.51 -19.76
N TYR A 127 -7.22 3.60 -18.91
CA TYR A 127 -6.16 2.63 -19.19
C TYR A 127 -6.63 1.19 -18.92
N PRO A 128 -7.64 0.70 -19.68
CA PRO A 128 -8.25 -0.62 -19.41
C PRO A 128 -7.30 -1.78 -19.67
N GLU A 129 -6.24 -1.58 -20.44
CA GLU A 129 -5.17 -2.55 -20.68
C GLU A 129 -4.25 -2.77 -19.47
N ILE A 130 -4.25 -1.86 -18.49
CA ILE A 130 -3.48 -2.02 -17.26
C ILE A 130 -4.39 -2.57 -16.17
N HIS A 131 -4.12 -3.80 -15.73
CA HIS A 131 -4.79 -4.36 -14.57
C HIS A 131 -4.21 -3.78 -13.30
N LEU A 132 -4.88 -2.74 -12.76
CA LEU A 132 -4.51 -2.15 -11.47
C LEU A 132 -4.92 -3.10 -10.34
N GLN A 133 -3.92 -3.69 -9.70
CA GLN A 133 -4.11 -4.66 -8.63
C GLN A 133 -4.73 -4.01 -7.39
N THR A 134 -5.69 -4.70 -6.80
CA THR A 134 -6.13 -4.44 -5.42
C THR A 134 -5.08 -4.97 -4.43
N LEU A 135 -5.10 -4.49 -3.19
CA LEU A 135 -4.22 -5.01 -2.14
C LEU A 135 -4.37 -6.54 -1.97
N GLU A 136 -5.60 -7.07 -2.06
CA GLU A 136 -5.84 -8.51 -1.91
C GLU A 136 -5.24 -9.32 -3.06
N GLU A 137 -5.42 -8.88 -4.31
CA GLU A 137 -4.82 -9.53 -5.47
C GLU A 137 -3.30 -9.57 -5.37
N TRP A 138 -2.69 -8.43 -5.04
CA TRP A 138 -1.24 -8.33 -4.86
C TRP A 138 -0.73 -9.28 -3.77
N LEU A 139 -1.36 -9.28 -2.57
CA LEU A 139 -0.96 -10.16 -1.47
C LEU A 139 -1.04 -11.65 -1.86
N ARG A 140 -2.05 -12.03 -2.63
CA ARG A 140 -2.21 -13.41 -3.12
C ARG A 140 -1.16 -13.77 -4.16
N ALA A 141 -0.90 -12.87 -5.11
CA ALA A 141 0.13 -13.03 -6.13
C ALA A 141 1.54 -13.17 -5.51
N GLU A 142 1.83 -12.36 -4.50
CA GLU A 142 3.10 -12.37 -3.76
C GLU A 142 3.23 -13.53 -2.74
N GLY A 143 2.20 -14.36 -2.62
CA GLY A 143 2.25 -15.57 -1.80
C GLY A 143 2.28 -15.34 -0.29
N TRP A 144 1.68 -14.24 0.20
CA TRP A 144 1.63 -13.90 1.63
C TRP A 144 1.01 -15.01 2.50
N GLN A 145 0.04 -15.77 1.98
CA GLN A 145 -0.53 -16.94 2.66
C GLN A 145 0.52 -18.01 2.98
N LYS A 146 1.56 -18.15 2.14
CA LYS A 146 2.66 -19.10 2.38
C LYS A 146 3.64 -18.59 3.44
N ARG A 147 3.86 -17.27 3.51
CA ARG A 147 4.70 -16.63 4.53
C ARG A 147 4.14 -16.84 5.93
N ALA A 148 2.81 -16.70 6.10
CA ALA A 148 2.13 -16.95 7.37
C ALA A 148 2.34 -18.37 7.93
N ARG A 149 2.48 -19.37 7.05
CA ARG A 149 2.74 -20.77 7.46
C ARG A 149 4.16 -21.00 7.97
N ARG A 150 5.14 -20.23 7.50
CA ARG A 150 6.54 -20.35 7.92
C ARG A 150 6.81 -19.77 9.31
N VAL A 151 5.99 -18.82 9.76
CA VAL A 151 6.13 -18.12 11.06
C VAL A 151 5.35 -18.84 12.19
N ARG A 152 4.68 -19.97 11.92
CA ARG A 152 4.11 -20.78 13.00
C ARG A 152 5.25 -21.35 13.86
N PRO A 153 5.27 -21.10 15.20
CA PRO A 153 6.19 -21.80 16.08
C PRO A 153 5.95 -23.32 15.95
N PRO A 154 7.01 -24.14 16.09
CA PRO A 154 6.83 -25.59 16.14
C PRO A 154 5.81 -25.90 17.23
N LYS A 155 4.83 -26.74 16.91
CA LYS A 155 3.90 -27.26 17.93
C LYS A 155 4.73 -28.02 18.95
N GLY A 156 4.83 -27.46 20.16
CA GLY A 156 5.34 -28.19 21.30
C GLY A 156 4.39 -29.33 21.70
#